data_e7fc16de002e15f55963a8f0dfac8cc5
#
_entry.id   e7fc16de002e15f55963a8f0dfac8cc5
#
_cell.length_a   1.000
_cell.length_b   1.000
_cell.length_c   1.000
_cell.angle_alpha   90.00
_cell.angle_beta   90.00
_cell.angle_gamma   90.00
#
_symmetry.space_group_name_H-M   'P 1'
#
loop_
_entity.id
_entity.type
_entity.pdbx_description
1 polymer ?
#
loop_
_entity_poly.entity_id
_entity_poly.type
_entity_poly.pdbx_seq_one_letter_code
_entity_poly.pdbx_strand_id
1 'polypeptide(L)'
;SMSFYFTDQIQQSFNKIFHQCNKDIAWAGKAELDALVKLDEEGQKIPGIGDVYAILARVYSGPQFTWIEAGFPEDDTKAYSYLHTAIRKGSAIAILQAMRTSGALTPTIEKELPMTKDQAFQRVYEGAQKGCSYCAYAIANVFQWGDYRLLPSARKIVNEGEPSGVVHFLKSLFVQVDQRR
;
A
#
# COMPACT_ATOMS: atom_id res chain seq x y z
N SER A 1 -5.75 10.82 -15.40
CA SER A 1 -4.35 10.78 -15.06
C SER A 1 -4.06 9.74 -13.98
N MET A 2 -2.82 9.46 -13.84
CA MET A 2 -2.34 8.31 -13.13
C MET A 2 -1.70 8.66 -11.81
N SER A 3 -1.63 7.67 -10.95
CA SER A 3 -0.73 7.71 -9.83
C SER A 3 0.70 7.66 -10.34
N PHE A 4 1.56 8.46 -9.71
CA PHE A 4 2.98 8.45 -10.02
C PHE A 4 3.76 7.42 -9.21
N TYR A 5 3.07 6.67 -8.35
CA TYR A 5 3.68 5.60 -7.54
C TYR A 5 3.62 4.26 -8.25
N PHE A 6 2.44 3.90 -8.75
CA PHE A 6 2.25 2.65 -9.50
C PHE A 6 2.45 2.87 -11.01
N THR A 7 2.84 1.81 -11.72
CA THR A 7 2.72 1.83 -13.18
C THR A 7 1.26 1.96 -13.58
N ASP A 8 1.00 2.41 -14.80
CA ASP A 8 -0.38 2.59 -15.27
C ASP A 8 -1.20 1.31 -15.19
N GLN A 9 -0.61 0.16 -15.55
CA GLN A 9 -1.27 -1.12 -15.50
C GLN A 9 -1.68 -1.49 -14.07
N ILE A 10 -0.75 -1.33 -13.12
CA ILE A 10 -1.01 -1.64 -11.72
C ILE A 10 -2.05 -0.68 -11.16
N GLN A 11 -1.97 0.60 -11.52
CA GLN A 11 -2.95 1.59 -11.07
C GLN A 11 -4.36 1.26 -11.56
N GLN A 12 -4.50 0.83 -12.80
CA GLN A 12 -5.79 0.44 -13.36
C GLN A 12 -6.38 -0.75 -12.62
N SER A 13 -5.58 -1.78 -12.38
CA SER A 13 -6.02 -2.96 -11.63
C SER A 13 -6.39 -2.61 -10.19
N PHE A 14 -5.57 -1.78 -9.54
CA PHE A 14 -5.86 -1.26 -8.20
C PHE A 14 -7.19 -0.52 -8.16
N ASN A 15 -7.45 0.36 -9.12
CA ASN A 15 -8.69 1.11 -9.18
C ASN A 15 -9.90 0.19 -9.35
N LYS A 16 -9.78 -0.86 -10.13
CA LYS A 16 -10.85 -1.85 -10.31
C LYS A 16 -11.21 -2.52 -8.99
N ILE A 17 -10.22 -2.80 -8.16
CA ILE A 17 -10.43 -3.47 -6.87
C ILE A 17 -11.04 -2.50 -5.84
N PHE A 18 -10.47 -1.29 -5.72
CA PHE A 18 -10.73 -0.43 -4.57
C PHE A 18 -11.62 0.78 -4.87
N HIS A 19 -11.79 1.15 -6.14
CA HIS A 19 -12.52 2.37 -6.50
C HIS A 19 -13.78 2.12 -7.33
N GLN A 20 -14.09 0.87 -7.64
CA GLN A 20 -15.29 0.50 -8.38
C GLN A 20 -16.20 -0.30 -7.46
N CYS A 21 -17.39 0.21 -7.19
CA CYS A 21 -18.37 -0.52 -6.37
C CYS A 21 -19.07 -1.62 -7.19
N ASN A 22 -18.29 -2.44 -7.88
CA ASN A 22 -18.81 -3.50 -8.74
C ASN A 22 -17.97 -4.75 -8.53
N LYS A 23 -18.63 -5.82 -8.11
CA LYS A 23 -18.01 -7.10 -7.79
C LYS A 23 -17.24 -7.68 -8.97
N ASP A 24 -17.84 -7.68 -10.15
CA ASP A 24 -17.22 -8.30 -11.33
C ASP A 24 -15.97 -7.53 -11.76
N ILE A 25 -16.01 -6.20 -11.69
CA ILE A 25 -14.86 -5.36 -11.99
C ILE A 25 -13.75 -5.58 -10.96
N ALA A 26 -14.11 -5.66 -9.67
CA ALA A 26 -13.12 -5.92 -8.61
C ALA A 26 -12.42 -7.26 -8.80
N TRP A 27 -13.17 -8.31 -9.13
CA TRP A 27 -12.61 -9.63 -9.41
C TRP A 27 -11.72 -9.63 -10.65
N ALA A 28 -12.10 -8.87 -11.69
CA ALA A 28 -11.28 -8.72 -12.88
C ALA A 28 -9.95 -8.01 -12.54
N GLY A 29 -10.00 -6.98 -11.71
CA GLY A 29 -8.79 -6.29 -11.24
C GLY A 29 -7.85 -7.22 -10.48
N LYS A 30 -8.40 -8.04 -9.58
CA LYS A 30 -7.61 -9.04 -8.86
C LYS A 30 -6.98 -10.05 -9.82
N ALA A 31 -7.75 -10.53 -10.79
CA ALA A 31 -7.25 -11.49 -11.77
C ALA A 31 -6.09 -10.92 -12.59
N GLU A 32 -6.13 -9.63 -12.93
CA GLU A 32 -5.04 -8.95 -13.62
C GLU A 32 -3.77 -8.94 -12.78
N LEU A 33 -3.89 -8.68 -11.47
CA LEU A 33 -2.74 -8.72 -10.56
C LEU A 33 -2.22 -10.14 -10.37
N ASP A 34 -3.09 -11.12 -10.24
CA ASP A 34 -2.72 -12.54 -10.15
C ASP A 34 -1.94 -12.98 -11.40
N ALA A 35 -2.33 -12.49 -12.57
CA ALA A 35 -1.61 -12.78 -13.82
C ALA A 35 -0.19 -12.21 -13.80
N LEU A 36 0.02 -11.02 -13.25
CA LEU A 36 1.34 -10.43 -13.09
C LEU A 36 2.21 -11.25 -12.13
N VAL A 37 1.63 -11.73 -11.03
CA VAL A 37 2.33 -12.61 -10.09
C VAL A 37 2.79 -13.88 -10.80
N LYS A 38 1.93 -14.47 -11.61
CA LYS A 38 2.29 -15.68 -12.36
C LYS A 38 3.46 -15.44 -13.28
N LEU A 39 3.48 -14.33 -14.02
CA LEU A 39 4.61 -13.97 -14.87
C LEU A 39 5.89 -13.75 -14.06
N ASP A 40 5.79 -13.10 -12.91
CA ASP A 40 6.94 -12.92 -12.00
C ASP A 40 7.51 -14.27 -11.54
N GLU A 41 6.63 -15.19 -11.16
CA GLU A 41 7.02 -16.54 -10.75
C GLU A 41 7.69 -17.32 -11.90
N GLU A 42 7.35 -17.02 -13.13
CA GLU A 42 7.95 -17.60 -14.32
C GLU A 42 9.28 -16.91 -14.71
N GLY A 43 9.74 -15.94 -13.90
CA GLY A 43 11.01 -15.26 -14.10
C GLY A 43 10.96 -13.99 -14.92
N GLN A 44 9.78 -13.54 -15.35
CA GLN A 44 9.64 -12.30 -16.08
C GLN A 44 9.85 -11.10 -15.15
N LYS A 45 10.63 -10.13 -15.58
CA LYS A 45 10.85 -8.90 -14.82
C LYS A 45 9.73 -7.90 -15.10
N ILE A 46 9.02 -7.52 -14.06
CA ILE A 46 7.87 -6.61 -14.16
C ILE A 46 8.13 -5.39 -13.28
N PRO A 47 8.16 -4.18 -13.87
CA PRO A 47 8.32 -2.96 -13.08
C PRO A 47 7.18 -2.83 -12.05
N GLY A 48 7.53 -2.53 -10.80
CA GLY A 48 6.55 -2.35 -9.73
C GLY A 48 5.96 -3.64 -9.17
N ILE A 49 6.54 -4.79 -9.48
CA ILE A 49 5.98 -6.08 -9.03
C ILE A 49 5.85 -6.17 -7.50
N GLY A 50 6.76 -5.55 -6.75
CA GLY A 50 6.65 -5.51 -5.30
C GLY A 50 5.33 -4.89 -4.84
N ASP A 51 4.87 -3.86 -5.52
CA ASP A 51 3.61 -3.20 -5.18
C ASP A 51 2.41 -4.08 -5.55
N VAL A 52 2.51 -4.91 -6.57
CA VAL A 52 1.47 -5.91 -6.89
C VAL A 52 1.28 -6.86 -5.70
N TYR A 53 2.36 -7.39 -5.17
CA TYR A 53 2.32 -8.25 -3.99
C TYR A 53 1.76 -7.51 -2.77
N ALA A 54 2.09 -6.24 -2.60
CA ALA A 54 1.57 -5.42 -1.50
C ALA A 54 0.04 -5.25 -1.60
N ILE A 55 -0.47 -4.98 -2.79
CA ILE A 55 -1.91 -4.86 -3.03
C ILE A 55 -2.61 -6.19 -2.73
N LEU A 56 -2.07 -7.29 -3.23
CA LEU A 56 -2.66 -8.61 -2.99
C LEU A 56 -2.62 -8.99 -1.51
N ALA A 57 -1.57 -8.61 -0.79
CA ALA A 57 -1.52 -8.80 0.65
C ALA A 57 -2.73 -8.14 1.34
N ARG A 58 -3.11 -6.95 0.91
CA ARG A 58 -4.29 -6.25 1.43
C ARG A 58 -5.58 -6.96 1.03
N VAL A 59 -5.68 -7.43 -0.19
CA VAL A 59 -6.86 -8.18 -0.66
C VAL A 59 -7.12 -9.39 0.22
N TYR A 60 -6.08 -10.14 0.58
CA TYR A 60 -6.21 -11.34 1.39
C TYR A 60 -6.27 -11.08 2.90
N SER A 61 -5.96 -9.88 3.36
CA SER A 61 -5.99 -9.57 4.80
C SER A 61 -7.39 -9.30 5.35
N GLY A 62 -8.41 -9.43 4.52
CA GLY A 62 -9.79 -9.38 4.95
C GLY A 62 -10.57 -8.15 4.46
N PRO A 63 -11.84 -8.05 4.86
CA PRO A 63 -12.78 -7.11 4.28
C PRO A 63 -12.53 -5.64 4.59
N GLN A 64 -11.55 -5.32 5.43
CA GLN A 64 -11.25 -3.93 5.81
C GLN A 64 -10.83 -3.06 4.64
N PHE A 65 -10.31 -3.66 3.58
CA PHE A 65 -9.77 -2.96 2.43
C PHE A 65 -10.44 -3.29 1.11
N THR A 66 -11.31 -4.27 1.11
CA THR A 66 -12.04 -4.69 -0.08
C THR A 66 -13.51 -4.36 0.11
N TRP A 67 -14.22 -4.28 -0.99
CA TRP A 67 -15.66 -4.16 -0.93
C TRP A 67 -16.25 -5.41 -0.29
N ILE A 68 -17.05 -5.23 0.75
CA ILE A 68 -17.75 -6.37 1.38
C ILE A 68 -18.56 -7.12 0.32
N GLU A 69 -19.17 -6.40 -0.61
CA GLU A 69 -19.93 -6.96 -1.69
C GLU A 69 -19.09 -7.77 -2.69
N ALA A 70 -17.80 -7.46 -2.79
CA ALA A 70 -16.90 -8.23 -3.64
C ALA A 70 -16.62 -9.62 -3.07
N GLY A 71 -16.68 -9.77 -1.75
CA GLY A 71 -16.57 -11.07 -1.11
C GLY A 71 -15.23 -11.75 -1.32
N PHE A 72 -14.15 -10.99 -1.34
CA PHE A 72 -12.81 -11.58 -1.46
C PHE A 72 -12.54 -12.49 -0.25
N PRO A 73 -12.00 -13.69 -0.49
CA PRO A 73 -11.72 -14.60 0.61
C PRO A 73 -10.58 -14.08 1.49
N GLU A 74 -10.78 -14.14 2.80
CA GLU A 74 -9.74 -13.84 3.76
C GLU A 74 -8.80 -15.03 3.88
N ASP A 75 -7.51 -14.78 3.82
CA ASP A 75 -6.47 -15.78 3.96
C ASP A 75 -5.22 -15.13 4.56
N ASP A 76 -5.12 -15.18 5.88
CA ASP A 76 -4.04 -14.50 6.60
C ASP A 76 -2.66 -15.07 6.26
N THR A 77 -2.55 -16.37 6.04
CA THR A 77 -1.28 -16.99 5.66
C THR A 77 -0.81 -16.46 4.32
N LYS A 78 -1.73 -16.38 3.36
CA LYS A 78 -1.43 -15.87 2.04
C LYS A 78 -1.11 -14.38 2.08
N ALA A 79 -1.87 -13.61 2.87
CA ALA A 79 -1.60 -12.17 3.06
C ALA A 79 -0.19 -11.94 3.61
N TYR A 80 0.19 -12.70 4.61
CA TYR A 80 1.53 -12.61 5.21
C TYR A 80 2.63 -12.95 4.21
N SER A 81 2.46 -14.04 3.47
CA SER A 81 3.41 -14.47 2.44
C SER A 81 3.59 -13.38 1.37
N TYR A 82 2.50 -12.83 0.89
CA TYR A 82 2.54 -11.74 -0.08
C TYR A 82 3.20 -10.49 0.48
N LEU A 83 2.94 -10.15 1.74
CA LEU A 83 3.56 -9.00 2.38
C LEU A 83 5.07 -9.12 2.44
N HIS A 84 5.57 -10.29 2.85
CA HIS A 84 7.01 -10.54 2.91
C HIS A 84 7.64 -10.53 1.51
N THR A 85 6.98 -11.10 0.53
CA THR A 85 7.45 -11.06 -0.86
C THR A 85 7.49 -9.63 -1.39
N ALA A 86 6.47 -8.84 -1.09
CA ALA A 86 6.41 -7.44 -1.47
C ALA A 86 7.60 -6.65 -0.91
N ILE A 87 7.95 -6.87 0.35
CA ILE A 87 9.10 -6.22 0.99
C ILE A 87 10.39 -6.61 0.26
N ARG A 88 10.61 -7.92 0.04
CA ARG A 88 11.82 -8.39 -0.64
C ARG A 88 11.95 -7.85 -2.05
N LYS A 89 10.83 -7.59 -2.70
CA LYS A 89 10.80 -7.03 -4.07
C LYS A 89 10.76 -5.51 -4.11
N GLY A 90 11.00 -4.86 -2.96
CA GLY A 90 11.26 -3.42 -2.90
C GLY A 90 10.04 -2.53 -2.75
N SER A 91 8.90 -3.04 -2.30
CA SER A 91 7.72 -2.22 -2.09
C SER A 91 7.86 -1.37 -0.83
N ALA A 92 7.96 -0.06 -0.99
CA ALA A 92 7.99 0.87 0.12
C ALA A 92 6.68 0.85 0.92
N ILE A 93 5.56 0.73 0.24
CA ILE A 93 4.25 0.71 0.89
C ILE A 93 4.09 -0.56 1.74
N ALA A 94 4.66 -1.68 1.30
CA ALA A 94 4.65 -2.92 2.08
C ALA A 94 5.44 -2.80 3.38
N ILE A 95 6.54 -2.04 3.38
CA ILE A 95 7.32 -1.79 4.59
C ILE A 95 6.48 -1.03 5.63
N LEU A 96 5.79 0.03 5.21
CA LEU A 96 4.90 0.76 6.11
C LEU A 96 3.75 -0.13 6.62
N GLN A 97 3.21 -0.94 5.75
CA GLN A 97 2.15 -1.89 6.08
C GLN A 97 2.63 -2.90 7.13
N ALA A 98 3.85 -3.40 6.98
CA ALA A 98 4.46 -4.34 7.91
C ALA A 98 4.70 -3.74 9.29
N MET A 99 5.02 -2.46 9.37
CA MET A 99 5.15 -1.76 10.66
C MET A 99 3.88 -1.82 11.48
N ARG A 100 2.73 -1.92 10.83
CA ARG A 100 1.42 -1.99 11.47
C ARG A 100 0.87 -3.41 11.58
N THR A 101 1.62 -4.40 11.11
CA THR A 101 1.19 -5.79 11.14
C THR A 101 1.98 -6.52 12.20
N SER A 102 1.31 -6.97 13.25
CA SER A 102 1.96 -7.65 14.37
C SER A 102 2.79 -8.84 13.88
N GLY A 103 4.06 -8.87 14.27
CA GLY A 103 4.97 -9.96 13.93
C GLY A 103 5.49 -9.96 12.49
N ALA A 104 5.13 -8.98 11.67
CA ALA A 104 5.56 -8.95 10.27
C ALA A 104 7.04 -8.56 10.10
N LEU A 105 7.54 -7.66 10.95
CA LEU A 105 8.93 -7.23 10.94
C LEU A 105 9.72 -8.00 11.99
N THR A 106 10.10 -9.24 11.66
CA THR A 106 11.01 -10.02 12.48
C THR A 106 12.42 -9.42 12.41
N PRO A 107 13.32 -9.73 13.38
CA PRO A 107 14.70 -9.26 13.30
C PRO A 107 15.39 -9.64 11.98
N THR A 108 15.11 -10.83 11.45
CA THR A 108 15.68 -11.27 10.16
C THR A 108 15.16 -10.39 9.02
N ILE A 109 13.85 -10.15 8.96
CA ILE A 109 13.24 -9.32 7.92
C ILE A 109 13.76 -7.87 8.00
N GLU A 110 13.89 -7.32 9.21
CA GLU A 110 14.42 -5.96 9.37
C GLU A 110 15.84 -5.81 8.83
N LYS A 111 16.68 -6.82 9.01
CA LYS A 111 18.06 -6.81 8.49
C LYS A 111 18.10 -6.86 6.96
N GLU A 112 17.08 -7.44 6.34
CA GLU A 112 17.00 -7.67 4.89
C GLU A 112 16.19 -6.61 4.17
N LEU A 113 15.74 -5.57 4.85
CA LEU A 113 14.95 -4.52 4.21
C LEU A 113 15.75 -3.89 3.05
N PRO A 114 15.14 -3.76 1.86
CA PRO A 114 15.82 -3.16 0.70
C PRO A 114 16.03 -1.66 0.83
N MET A 115 15.35 -1.03 1.77
CA MET A 115 15.50 0.38 2.12
C MET A 115 15.16 0.56 3.60
N THR A 116 15.52 1.69 4.19
CA THR A 116 15.13 1.98 5.56
C THR A 116 13.63 2.28 5.65
N LYS A 117 13.06 2.12 6.83
CA LYS A 117 11.66 2.49 7.08
C LYS A 117 11.41 3.96 6.75
N ASP A 118 12.39 4.82 7.07
CA ASP A 118 12.27 6.26 6.79
C ASP A 118 12.30 6.55 5.30
N GLN A 119 13.14 5.86 4.54
CA GLN A 119 13.16 5.97 3.08
C GLN A 119 11.83 5.49 2.48
N ALA A 120 11.29 4.41 3.03
CA ALA A 120 9.98 3.91 2.61
C ALA A 120 8.88 4.97 2.85
N PHE A 121 8.91 5.61 4.02
CA PHE A 121 7.98 6.70 4.31
C PHE A 121 8.11 7.83 3.29
N GLN A 122 9.33 8.29 3.02
CA GLN A 122 9.56 9.39 2.08
C GLN A 122 8.98 9.06 0.69
N ARG A 123 9.21 7.85 0.22
CA ARG A 123 8.72 7.41 -1.09
C ARG A 123 7.19 7.35 -1.13
N VAL A 124 6.56 6.81 -0.10
CA VAL A 124 5.11 6.71 -0.04
C VAL A 124 4.47 8.09 0.14
N TYR A 125 5.10 8.96 0.94
CA TYR A 125 4.65 10.34 1.10
C TYR A 125 4.68 11.09 -0.23
N GLU A 126 5.74 10.94 -1.00
CA GLU A 126 5.82 11.52 -2.34
C GLU A 126 4.71 10.99 -3.25
N GLY A 127 4.46 9.69 -3.21
CA GLY A 127 3.36 9.09 -3.96
C GLY A 127 2.00 9.68 -3.58
N ALA A 128 1.77 9.90 -2.30
CA ALA A 128 0.55 10.53 -1.80
C ALA A 128 0.41 11.96 -2.33
N GLN A 129 1.48 12.72 -2.29
CA GLN A 129 1.49 14.11 -2.80
C GLN A 129 1.20 14.16 -4.31
N LYS A 130 1.57 13.11 -5.02
CA LYS A 130 1.31 13.01 -6.47
C LYS A 130 -0.04 12.38 -6.82
N GLY A 131 -0.86 12.10 -5.83
CA GLY A 131 -2.22 11.67 -6.04
C GLY A 131 -2.52 10.17 -5.88
N CYS A 132 -1.56 9.38 -5.43
CA CYS A 132 -1.81 7.96 -5.15
C CYS A 132 -2.69 7.80 -3.90
N SER A 133 -3.89 7.31 -4.08
CA SER A 133 -4.84 7.14 -2.96
C SER A 133 -4.41 6.06 -1.97
N TYR A 134 -3.78 5.00 -2.43
CA TYR A 134 -3.25 3.98 -1.54
C TYR A 134 -2.12 4.55 -0.67
N CYS A 135 -1.21 5.32 -1.30
CA CYS A 135 -0.16 6.00 -0.56
C CYS A 135 -0.75 6.98 0.47
N ALA A 136 -1.78 7.73 0.10
CA ALA A 136 -2.46 8.65 1.01
C ALA A 136 -3.03 7.92 2.23
N TYR A 137 -3.65 6.79 2.01
CA TYR A 137 -4.18 5.97 3.10
C TYR A 137 -3.07 5.48 4.02
N ALA A 138 -1.97 4.99 3.45
CA ALA A 138 -0.82 4.52 4.23
C ALA A 138 -0.21 5.65 5.07
N ILE A 139 -0.07 6.85 4.49
CA ILE A 139 0.45 8.02 5.20
C ILE A 139 -0.50 8.45 6.33
N ALA A 140 -1.81 8.45 6.07
CA ALA A 140 -2.78 8.75 7.10
C ALA A 140 -2.63 7.82 8.31
N ASN A 141 -2.42 6.53 8.08
CA ASN A 141 -2.18 5.57 9.14
C ASN A 141 -0.90 5.87 9.93
N VAL A 142 0.17 6.28 9.26
CA VAL A 142 1.42 6.64 9.92
C VAL A 142 1.21 7.73 10.96
N PHE A 143 0.45 8.76 10.62
CA PHE A 143 0.20 9.88 11.54
C PHE A 143 -0.90 9.56 12.55
N GLN A 144 -1.95 8.89 12.14
CA GLN A 144 -3.10 8.60 13.01
C GLN A 144 -2.73 7.66 14.16
N TRP A 145 -1.92 6.65 13.89
CA TRP A 145 -1.64 5.59 14.85
C TRP A 145 -0.29 5.72 15.54
N GLY A 146 0.43 6.80 15.27
CA GLY A 146 1.67 7.14 15.99
C GLY A 146 2.95 6.53 15.43
N ASP A 147 2.89 5.83 14.30
CA ASP A 147 4.08 5.26 13.66
C ASP A 147 5.09 6.34 13.26
N TYR A 148 4.63 7.58 13.07
CA TYR A 148 5.49 8.72 12.74
C TYR A 148 6.61 8.91 13.78
N ARG A 149 6.39 8.48 15.02
CA ARG A 149 7.40 8.60 16.09
C ARG A 149 8.67 7.81 15.80
N LEU A 150 8.56 6.76 14.99
CA LEU A 150 9.66 5.89 14.60
C LEU A 150 10.31 6.31 13.29
N LEU A 151 9.81 7.37 12.66
CA LEU A 151 10.21 7.80 11.33
C LEU A 151 10.70 9.25 11.39
N PRO A 152 12.02 9.49 11.32
CA PRO A 152 12.59 10.85 11.43
C PRO A 152 11.96 11.86 10.47
N SER A 153 11.76 11.47 9.20
CA SER A 153 11.15 12.36 8.20
C SER A 153 9.71 12.70 8.51
N ALA A 154 8.96 11.77 9.09
CA ALA A 154 7.58 12.01 9.51
C ALA A 154 7.53 12.92 10.74
N ARG A 155 8.42 12.71 11.72
CA ARG A 155 8.53 13.59 12.88
C ARG A 155 8.86 15.02 12.46
N LYS A 156 9.73 15.16 11.49
CA LYS A 156 10.10 16.48 10.97
C LYS A 156 8.87 17.23 10.41
N ILE A 157 8.00 16.54 9.68
CA ILE A 157 6.77 17.13 9.17
C ILE A 157 5.89 17.62 10.32
N VAL A 158 5.73 16.83 11.38
CA VAL A 158 4.92 17.20 12.54
C VAL A 158 5.53 18.38 13.30
N ASN A 159 6.85 18.39 13.47
CA ASN A 159 7.54 19.38 14.31
C ASN A 159 7.84 20.70 13.59
N GLU A 160 8.15 20.66 12.32
CA GLU A 160 8.57 21.83 11.52
C GLU A 160 7.51 22.29 10.54
N GLY A 161 6.61 21.39 10.14
CA GLY A 161 5.51 21.74 9.27
C GLY A 161 4.45 22.54 10.01
N GLU A 162 3.55 23.16 9.27
CA GLU A 162 2.35 23.71 9.85
C GLU A 162 1.40 22.55 10.15
N PRO A 163 1.18 22.19 11.43
CA PRO A 163 0.30 21.05 11.75
C PRO A 163 -1.05 21.13 11.07
N SER A 164 -1.58 22.35 10.95
CA SER A 164 -2.85 22.60 10.26
C SER A 164 -2.77 22.26 8.78
N GLY A 165 -1.65 22.58 8.11
CA GLY A 165 -1.44 22.26 6.70
C GLY A 165 -1.34 20.77 6.46
N VAL A 166 -0.60 20.06 7.30
CA VAL A 166 -0.48 18.59 7.22
C VAL A 166 -1.85 17.95 7.45
N VAL A 167 -2.58 18.37 8.47
CA VAL A 167 -3.92 17.84 8.76
C VAL A 167 -4.87 18.10 7.60
N HIS A 168 -4.83 19.31 7.04
CA HIS A 168 -5.68 19.65 5.89
C HIS A 168 -5.35 18.77 4.68
N PHE A 169 -4.07 18.60 4.36
CA PHE A 169 -3.63 17.74 3.28
C PHE A 169 -4.11 16.29 3.46
N LEU A 170 -3.91 15.72 4.65
CA LEU A 170 -4.32 14.35 4.95
C LEU A 170 -5.83 14.19 4.91
N LYS A 171 -6.59 15.14 5.44
CA LYS A 171 -8.06 15.10 5.36
C LYS A 171 -8.54 15.13 3.92
N SER A 172 -7.94 15.97 3.09
CA SER A 172 -8.29 16.04 1.67
C SER A 172 -8.09 14.70 0.96
N LEU A 173 -6.94 14.05 1.18
CA LEU A 173 -6.65 12.75 0.60
C LEU A 173 -7.54 11.65 1.17
N PHE A 174 -7.80 11.69 2.48
CA PHE A 174 -8.61 10.69 3.16
C PHE A 174 -10.07 10.73 2.68
N VAL A 175 -10.61 11.91 2.47
CA VAL A 175 -11.97 12.07 1.92
C VAL A 175 -12.05 11.45 0.52
N GLN A 176 -11.04 11.65 -0.31
CA GLN A 176 -11.01 11.03 -1.65
C GLN A 176 -11.00 9.51 -1.56
N VAL A 177 -10.24 8.94 -0.64
CA VAL A 177 -10.19 7.50 -0.42
C VAL A 177 -11.55 6.98 0.04
N ASP A 178 -12.16 7.65 1.02
CA ASP A 178 -13.46 7.24 1.56
C ASP A 178 -14.59 7.32 0.53
N GLN A 179 -14.58 8.35 -0.31
CA GLN A 179 -15.61 8.50 -1.34
C GLN A 179 -15.55 7.42 -2.42
N ARG A 180 -14.40 6.74 -2.55
CA ARG A 180 -14.19 5.70 -3.54
C ARG A 180 -14.43 4.29 -3.03
N ARG A 181 -14.79 4.19 -1.76
CA ARG A 181 -15.05 2.91 -1.11
C ARG A 181 -16.48 2.40 -1.30
#